data_74d467d17adde6535afdb29518016c09
#
_entry.id   74d467d17adde6535afdb29518016c09
#
_cell.length_a   1.000
_cell.length_b   1.000
_cell.length_c   1.000
_cell.angle_alpha   90.00
_cell.angle_beta   90.00
_cell.angle_gamma   90.00
#
_symmetry.space_group_name_H-M   'P 1'
#
loop_
_entity.id
_entity.type
_entity.pdbx_description
1 polymer ?
#
loop_
_entity_poly.entity_id
_entity_poly.type
_entity_poly.pdbx_seq_one_letter_code
_entity_poly.pdbx_strand_id
1 'polypeptide(L)'
;MIEKYNYLASDFEKNAPKEMMLLSIISQSFFQPFSLEDNLLVIMTALTSGSGVGFNRAMLFRRDGDRLRGEYWLGPRTPEEAGYIWEVLSTPGIGYVEIIEHNRALIRKNEDTLSRRIKNLVFAMDEQTCGLMPVLAACHKEAYLVRDASKEPLVDKRFLDIIQVDEFLCFPLIARDELFGMIILDNAFTRAPIKPGDIKLASLCGLIASNYIYSATLHERLLDAEKMAAMGEMAMFVTHQLRNPLVTIGGFTDQLLQPGVTEEKRDRNLRIIREEIQRLEDIVFQMGHFLKVSLKEPVYFDAGPAIAAVFNSPEIVAKSRGYALNVKVEECLPQVLCDPTSFGEILRNLLDNAFDATPPGGTVSVRAYRKNLSSFVLSVRDTGQGISNPDKGQLFKPFFTTKEKGMGLGLTFIKRVMDTCGGKIEVQSRAGKGARFKLIFRSWEKE
;
A
#
# COMPACT_ATOMS: atom_id res chain seq x y z
N MET A 1 -6.32 26.17 -14.56
CA MET A 1 -6.93 26.05 -13.21
C MET A 1 -5.87 25.92 -12.11
N ILE A 2 -4.75 25.24 -12.34
CA ILE A 2 -3.63 25.07 -11.39
C ILE A 2 -2.90 26.40 -11.13
N GLU A 3 -2.67 27.22 -12.14
CA GLU A 3 -2.04 28.57 -11.97
C GLU A 3 -2.91 29.54 -11.16
N LYS A 4 -4.24 29.46 -11.28
CA LYS A 4 -5.17 30.28 -10.47
C LYS A 4 -5.18 29.88 -8.99
N TYR A 5 -4.97 28.61 -8.68
CA TYR A 5 -4.88 28.13 -7.31
C TYR A 5 -3.57 28.55 -6.63
N ASN A 6 -2.45 28.50 -7.36
CA ASN A 6 -1.16 28.97 -6.84
C ASN A 6 -1.14 30.48 -6.60
N TYR A 7 -1.82 31.26 -7.43
CA TYR A 7 -1.92 32.72 -7.25
C TYR A 7 -2.76 33.08 -6.01
N LEU A 8 -3.86 32.35 -5.76
CA LEU A 8 -4.67 32.52 -4.57
C LEU A 8 -3.92 32.12 -3.29
N ALA A 9 -3.08 31.08 -3.35
CA ALA A 9 -2.24 30.68 -2.22
C ALA A 9 -1.18 31.75 -1.89
N SER A 10 -0.52 32.34 -2.89
CA SER A 10 0.50 33.36 -2.67
C SER A 10 -0.04 34.69 -2.13
N ASP A 11 -1.27 35.06 -2.45
CA ASP A 11 -1.92 36.26 -1.89
C ASP A 11 -2.50 35.98 -0.49
N PHE A 12 -2.92 34.77 -0.21
CA PHE A 12 -3.38 34.32 1.09
C PHE A 12 -2.23 34.29 2.11
N GLU A 13 -1.03 33.89 1.69
CA GLU A 13 0.16 33.84 2.52
C GLU A 13 0.60 35.20 3.08
N LYS A 14 0.29 36.30 2.40
CA LYS A 14 0.72 37.65 2.81
C LYS A 14 -0.18 38.32 3.86
N ASN A 15 -1.46 37.95 3.97
CA ASN A 15 -2.46 38.68 4.75
C ASN A 15 -3.35 37.82 5.65
N ALA A 16 -3.22 36.48 5.65
CA ALA A 16 -4.05 35.60 6.49
C ALA A 16 -3.46 35.46 7.90
N PRO A 17 -4.32 35.34 8.94
CA PRO A 17 -3.88 34.92 10.28
C PRO A 17 -3.12 33.58 10.20
N LYS A 18 -2.08 33.40 11.02
CA LYS A 18 -1.27 32.17 11.07
C LYS A 18 -2.11 30.88 11.14
N GLU A 19 -3.24 30.94 11.84
CA GLU A 19 -4.18 29.83 11.95
C GLU A 19 -4.77 29.41 10.61
N MET A 20 -5.17 30.37 9.77
CA MET A 20 -5.76 30.07 8.46
C MET A 20 -4.72 29.50 7.49
N MET A 21 -3.49 29.99 7.58
CA MET A 21 -2.38 29.49 6.78
C MET A 21 -2.05 28.03 7.14
N LEU A 22 -1.94 27.71 8.42
CA LEU A 22 -1.73 26.33 8.89
C LEU A 22 -2.84 25.39 8.44
N LEU A 23 -4.09 25.81 8.55
CA LEU A 23 -5.25 25.03 8.08
C LEU A 23 -5.21 24.81 6.57
N SER A 24 -4.80 25.82 5.78
CA SER A 24 -4.65 25.71 4.32
C SER A 24 -3.58 24.67 3.96
N ILE A 25 -2.41 24.75 4.58
CA ILE A 25 -1.28 23.84 4.35
C ILE A 25 -1.67 22.39 4.67
N ILE A 26 -2.25 22.20 5.84
CA ILE A 26 -2.64 20.85 6.28
C ILE A 26 -3.80 20.33 5.43
N SER A 27 -4.79 21.16 5.08
CA SER A 27 -5.89 20.74 4.22
C SER A 27 -5.45 20.36 2.81
N GLN A 28 -4.48 21.07 2.23
CA GLN A 28 -3.93 20.71 0.90
C GLN A 28 -3.25 19.34 0.90
N SER A 29 -2.61 18.94 2.00
CA SER A 29 -2.00 17.61 2.12
C SER A 29 -3.02 16.48 2.07
N PHE A 30 -4.27 16.70 2.51
CA PHE A 30 -5.33 15.70 2.45
C PHE A 30 -5.87 15.41 1.04
N PHE A 31 -5.67 16.32 0.10
CA PHE A 31 -6.11 16.11 -1.29
C PHE A 31 -5.08 15.36 -2.14
N GLN A 32 -3.90 15.08 -1.61
CA GLN A 32 -2.88 14.29 -2.30
C GLN A 32 -2.80 12.88 -1.69
N PRO A 33 -2.52 11.83 -2.48
CA PRO A 33 -2.36 10.47 -1.98
C PRO A 33 -1.01 10.31 -1.26
N PHE A 34 -0.84 11.00 -0.15
CA PHE A 34 0.34 10.88 0.69
C PHE A 34 0.22 9.67 1.64
N SER A 35 1.35 9.03 1.91
CA SER A 35 1.44 8.03 2.97
C SER A 35 1.18 8.65 4.35
N LEU A 36 0.91 7.81 5.36
CA LEU A 36 0.82 8.27 6.75
C LEU A 36 2.08 9.05 7.18
N GLU A 37 3.26 8.55 6.78
CA GLU A 37 4.56 9.16 7.08
C GLU A 37 4.69 10.55 6.45
N ASP A 38 4.29 10.70 5.19
CA ASP A 38 4.33 11.98 4.49
C ASP A 38 3.42 13.03 5.17
N ASN A 39 2.23 12.64 5.58
CA ASN A 39 1.31 13.57 6.25
C ASN A 39 1.78 13.98 7.66
N LEU A 40 2.40 13.06 8.41
CA LEU A 40 3.04 13.39 9.67
C LEU A 40 4.22 14.36 9.46
N LEU A 41 5.00 14.16 8.40
CA LEU A 41 6.07 15.08 8.03
C LEU A 41 5.55 16.47 7.68
N VAL A 42 4.43 16.58 6.95
CA VAL A 42 3.76 17.85 6.67
C VAL A 42 3.39 18.58 7.99
N ILE A 43 2.80 17.87 8.94
CA ILE A 43 2.41 18.45 10.23
C ILE A 43 3.63 18.88 11.05
N MET A 44 4.66 18.05 11.12
CA MET A 44 5.91 18.41 11.81
C MET A 44 6.60 19.62 11.15
N THR A 45 6.57 19.70 9.80
CA THR A 45 7.06 20.87 9.07
C THR A 45 6.23 22.12 9.39
N ALA A 46 4.91 21.99 9.48
CA ALA A 46 4.04 23.11 9.89
C ALA A 46 4.34 23.60 11.32
N LEU A 47 4.73 22.70 12.22
CA LEU A 47 5.11 23.05 13.59
C LEU A 47 6.47 23.76 13.65
N THR A 48 7.42 23.43 12.77
CA THR A 48 8.79 23.93 12.82
C THR A 48 9.10 25.05 11.84
N SER A 49 8.28 25.27 10.80
CA SER A 49 8.52 26.36 9.84
C SER A 49 8.18 27.74 10.43
N GLY A 50 8.94 28.76 10.05
CA GLY A 50 8.68 30.16 10.46
C GLY A 50 7.36 30.71 9.94
N SER A 51 6.88 30.20 8.80
CA SER A 51 5.55 30.47 8.25
C SER A 51 4.43 29.71 8.95
N GLY A 52 4.77 28.67 9.74
CA GLY A 52 3.84 27.91 10.57
C GLY A 52 3.85 28.38 12.02
N VAL A 53 3.96 27.45 12.97
CA VAL A 53 4.02 27.77 14.41
C VAL A 53 5.37 28.39 14.79
N GLY A 54 6.47 27.86 14.22
CA GLY A 54 7.80 28.43 14.33
C GLY A 54 8.66 27.86 15.46
N PHE A 55 8.37 26.66 15.95
CA PHE A 55 9.28 25.95 16.85
C PHE A 55 10.60 25.59 16.16
N ASN A 56 11.69 25.52 16.92
CA ASN A 56 12.97 25.14 16.33
C ASN A 56 13.04 23.65 16.01
N ARG A 57 12.48 22.81 16.90
CA ARG A 57 12.56 21.36 16.77
C ARG A 57 11.23 20.70 17.10
N ALA A 58 10.94 19.60 16.42
CA ALA A 58 9.81 18.72 16.68
C ALA A 58 10.26 17.26 16.74
N MET A 59 9.81 16.53 17.74
CA MET A 59 10.09 15.12 17.96
C MET A 59 8.78 14.35 18.06
N LEU A 60 8.64 13.31 17.24
CA LEU A 60 7.48 12.42 17.26
C LEU A 60 7.83 11.12 17.96
N PHE A 61 7.03 10.75 18.93
CA PHE A 61 7.03 9.44 19.57
C PHE A 61 5.72 8.73 19.24
N ARG A 62 5.82 7.53 18.70
CA ARG A 62 4.65 6.69 18.42
C ARG A 62 4.40 5.74 19.59
N ARG A 63 3.14 5.48 19.88
CA ARG A 63 2.75 4.45 20.82
C ARG A 63 2.87 3.07 20.17
N ASP A 64 3.55 2.16 20.85
CA ASP A 64 3.70 0.74 20.50
C ASP A 64 3.37 -0.09 21.76
N GLY A 65 2.12 -0.54 21.84
CA GLY A 65 1.58 -1.21 23.03
C GLY A 65 1.58 -0.30 24.27
N ASP A 66 2.38 -0.66 25.27
CA ASP A 66 2.61 0.07 26.51
C ASP A 66 3.89 0.93 26.50
N ARG A 67 4.37 1.30 25.31
CA ARG A 67 5.60 2.07 25.14
C ARG A 67 5.41 3.23 24.18
N LEU A 68 6.17 4.30 24.43
CA LEU A 68 6.38 5.39 23.48
C LEU A 68 7.77 5.25 22.89
N ARG A 69 7.85 5.07 21.58
CA ARG A 69 9.10 4.93 20.84
C ARG A 69 9.35 6.16 19.97
N GLY A 70 10.54 6.73 20.03
CA GLY A 70 10.95 7.81 19.15
C GLY A 70 10.95 7.35 17.69
N GLU A 71 10.33 8.14 16.82
CA GLU A 71 10.16 7.79 15.40
C GLU A 71 10.82 8.81 14.48
N TYR A 72 10.47 10.08 14.66
CA TYR A 72 10.98 11.16 13.83
C TYR A 72 11.50 12.32 14.68
N TRP A 73 12.51 12.96 14.11
CA TRP A 73 13.04 14.23 14.56
C TRP A 73 13.06 15.18 13.38
N LEU A 74 12.62 16.41 13.57
CA LEU A 74 12.69 17.47 12.58
C LEU A 74 13.20 18.75 13.23
N GLY A 75 14.14 19.43 12.58
CA GLY A 75 14.74 20.67 13.00
C GLY A 75 16.26 20.67 12.89
N PRO A 76 16.91 21.81 13.09
CA PRO A 76 18.36 21.95 13.05
C PRO A 76 19.04 21.22 14.22
N ARG A 77 20.30 20.87 14.03
CA ARG A 77 21.14 20.15 15.01
C ARG A 77 22.13 21.08 15.68
N THR A 78 22.60 22.06 14.90
CA THR A 78 23.55 23.05 15.37
C THR A 78 23.03 24.46 15.08
N PRO A 79 23.55 25.49 15.78
CA PRO A 79 23.20 26.88 15.49
C PRO A 79 23.53 27.31 14.05
N GLU A 80 24.60 26.77 13.47
CA GLU A 80 25.02 27.04 12.09
C GLU A 80 24.01 26.45 11.09
N GLU A 81 23.57 25.21 11.32
CA GLU A 81 22.54 24.57 10.52
C GLU A 81 21.20 25.31 10.64
N ALA A 82 20.85 25.79 11.83
CA ALA A 82 19.67 26.63 12.05
C ALA A 82 19.73 27.92 11.21
N GLY A 83 20.87 28.61 11.22
CA GLY A 83 21.09 29.80 10.42
C GLY A 83 20.91 29.53 8.93
N TYR A 84 21.51 28.45 8.43
CA TYR A 84 21.39 28.04 7.02
C TYR A 84 19.95 27.70 6.63
N ILE A 85 19.24 26.88 7.43
CA ILE A 85 17.85 26.51 7.17
C ILE A 85 16.97 27.75 7.13
N TRP A 86 17.13 28.68 8.07
CA TRP A 86 16.34 29.90 8.13
C TRP A 86 16.62 30.85 6.97
N GLU A 87 17.87 30.92 6.51
CA GLU A 87 18.23 31.69 5.32
C GLU A 87 17.57 31.12 4.06
N VAL A 88 17.63 29.79 3.87
CA VAL A 88 16.98 29.09 2.77
C VAL A 88 15.46 29.27 2.80
N LEU A 89 14.82 29.08 3.97
CA LEU A 89 13.39 29.21 4.13
C LEU A 89 12.87 30.68 4.01
N SER A 90 13.78 31.68 4.18
CA SER A 90 13.46 33.09 4.01
C SER A 90 13.62 33.56 2.56
N THR A 91 14.09 32.71 1.66
CA THR A 91 14.30 33.05 0.25
C THR A 91 12.95 33.23 -0.45
N PRO A 92 12.67 34.38 -1.08
CA PRO A 92 11.42 34.58 -1.78
C PRO A 92 11.24 33.57 -2.93
N GLY A 93 10.09 32.88 -2.94
CA GLY A 93 9.75 31.92 -4.00
C GLY A 93 9.90 30.46 -3.62
N ILE A 94 10.43 30.14 -2.44
CA ILE A 94 10.38 28.77 -1.92
C ILE A 94 8.98 28.50 -1.37
N GLY A 95 8.26 27.57 -2.01
CA GLY A 95 6.95 27.14 -1.60
C GLY A 95 7.00 26.08 -0.48
N TYR A 96 5.86 25.80 0.11
CA TYR A 96 5.76 24.82 1.19
C TYR A 96 6.08 23.38 0.74
N VAL A 97 5.81 23.05 -0.52
CA VAL A 97 6.11 21.73 -1.12
C VAL A 97 7.62 21.48 -1.16
N GLU A 98 8.41 22.48 -1.54
CA GLU A 98 9.86 22.39 -1.56
C GLU A 98 10.44 22.18 -0.16
N ILE A 99 9.83 22.80 0.86
CA ILE A 99 10.22 22.62 2.26
C ILE A 99 9.95 21.17 2.70
N ILE A 100 8.80 20.62 2.35
CA ILE A 100 8.44 19.22 2.67
C ILE A 100 9.43 18.26 1.97
N GLU A 101 9.73 18.46 0.70
CA GLU A 101 10.67 17.61 -0.04
C GLU A 101 12.09 17.70 0.53
N HIS A 102 12.52 18.90 0.92
CA HIS A 102 13.79 19.10 1.60
C HIS A 102 13.85 18.34 2.93
N ASN A 103 12.82 18.47 3.77
CA ASN A 103 12.71 17.76 5.04
C ASN A 103 12.65 16.23 4.85
N ARG A 104 11.93 15.76 3.81
CA ARG A 104 11.90 14.34 3.42
C ARG A 104 13.30 13.84 3.05
N ALA A 105 14.05 14.60 2.29
CA ALA A 105 15.43 14.28 1.94
C ALA A 105 16.37 14.26 3.17
N LEU A 106 16.19 15.19 4.11
CA LEU A 106 16.93 15.22 5.36
C LEU A 106 16.63 14.00 6.23
N ILE A 107 15.36 13.62 6.40
CA ILE A 107 14.98 12.42 7.18
C ILE A 107 15.55 11.16 6.56
N ARG A 108 15.50 11.02 5.22
CA ARG A 108 16.09 9.86 4.52
C ARG A 108 17.61 9.79 4.60
N LYS A 109 18.30 10.92 4.62
CA LYS A 109 19.76 11.00 4.78
C LYS A 109 20.22 10.87 6.24
N ASN A 110 19.31 11.05 7.20
CA ASN A 110 19.62 11.18 8.62
C ASN A 110 19.80 9.82 9.32
N GLU A 111 20.91 9.17 9.06
CA GLU A 111 21.51 8.17 9.96
C GLU A 111 22.42 8.81 11.02
N ASP A 112 22.26 10.10 11.30
CA ASP A 112 23.11 10.83 12.23
C ASP A 112 22.89 10.38 13.70
N THR A 113 23.82 10.83 14.56
CA THR A 113 23.87 10.44 15.97
C THR A 113 22.62 10.85 16.73
N LEU A 114 22.02 12.02 16.43
CA LEU A 114 20.87 12.54 17.17
C LEU A 114 19.54 11.85 16.75
N SER A 115 19.31 11.69 15.46
CA SER A 115 18.15 10.92 14.96
C SER A 115 18.18 9.48 15.46
N ARG A 116 19.37 8.87 15.52
CA ARG A 116 19.56 7.53 16.08
C ARG A 116 19.30 7.50 17.57
N ARG A 117 19.73 8.53 18.34
CA ARG A 117 19.47 8.64 19.78
C ARG A 117 17.96 8.76 20.07
N ILE A 118 17.21 9.57 19.29
CA ILE A 118 15.76 9.70 19.43
C ILE A 118 15.07 8.38 19.06
N LYS A 119 15.42 7.72 17.94
CA LYS A 119 14.84 6.43 17.55
C LYS A 119 15.11 5.32 18.56
N ASN A 120 16.22 5.38 19.27
CA ASN A 120 16.56 4.42 20.33
C ASN A 120 15.93 4.77 21.67
N LEU A 121 15.32 5.95 21.82
CA LEU A 121 14.68 6.35 23.04
C LEU A 121 13.29 5.73 23.13
N VAL A 122 13.12 4.91 24.16
CA VAL A 122 11.86 4.21 24.44
C VAL A 122 11.48 4.52 25.88
N PHE A 123 10.26 4.98 26.07
CA PHE A 123 9.65 5.19 27.36
C PHE A 123 8.61 4.09 27.61
N ALA A 124 8.75 3.34 28.67
CA ALA A 124 7.68 2.46 29.14
C ALA A 124 6.55 3.32 29.73
N MET A 125 5.32 2.90 29.56
CA MET A 125 4.13 3.54 30.12
C MET A 125 3.60 2.69 31.26
N ASP A 126 4.45 2.45 32.28
CA ASP A 126 4.15 1.65 33.46
C ASP A 126 3.97 2.55 34.71
N GLU A 127 3.63 1.95 35.85
CA GLU A 127 3.41 2.67 37.09
C GLU A 127 4.64 3.48 37.58
N GLN A 128 5.86 3.06 37.21
CA GLN A 128 7.10 3.72 37.61
C GLN A 128 7.40 4.96 36.77
N THR A 129 7.02 4.94 35.48
CA THR A 129 7.36 5.97 34.51
C THR A 129 6.20 6.93 34.21
N CYS A 130 4.94 6.56 34.47
CA CYS A 130 3.77 7.42 34.28
C CYS A 130 3.84 8.74 35.05
N GLY A 131 4.66 8.84 36.10
CA GLY A 131 4.93 10.09 36.83
C GLY A 131 6.00 10.98 36.19
N LEU A 132 6.71 10.53 35.16
CA LEU A 132 7.80 11.27 34.54
C LEU A 132 7.43 11.87 33.19
N MET A 133 7.86 13.12 32.92
CA MET A 133 7.80 13.70 31.60
C MET A 133 8.83 13.00 30.66
N PRO A 134 8.47 12.68 29.41
CA PRO A 134 7.23 13.04 28.71
C PRO A 134 6.05 12.06 28.92
N VAL A 135 6.23 10.94 29.60
CA VAL A 135 5.21 9.89 29.77
C VAL A 135 3.98 10.39 30.53
N LEU A 136 4.19 11.27 31.50
CA LEU A 136 3.10 11.88 32.26
C LEU A 136 2.05 12.56 31.35
N ALA A 137 2.50 13.30 30.34
CA ALA A 137 1.63 13.92 29.35
C ALA A 137 0.79 12.90 28.58
N ALA A 138 1.39 11.77 28.22
CA ALA A 138 0.71 10.68 27.52
C ALA A 138 -0.31 9.97 28.43
N CYS A 139 0.04 9.69 29.69
CA CYS A 139 -0.85 9.04 30.66
C CYS A 139 -2.05 9.90 31.02
N HIS A 140 -1.83 11.20 31.24
CA HIS A 140 -2.92 12.16 31.56
C HIS A 140 -3.69 12.59 30.31
N LYS A 141 -3.17 12.32 29.12
CA LYS A 141 -3.75 12.77 27.85
C LYS A 141 -3.89 14.29 27.75
N GLU A 142 -2.98 15.02 28.35
CA GLU A 142 -2.98 16.48 28.41
C GLU A 142 -1.65 17.07 27.91
N ALA A 143 -1.70 18.28 27.37
CA ALA A 143 -0.50 19.02 26.98
C ALA A 143 0.18 19.64 28.20
N TYR A 144 1.49 19.51 28.27
CA TYR A 144 2.31 20.07 29.35
C TYR A 144 3.42 20.93 28.80
N LEU A 145 3.48 22.16 29.30
CA LEU A 145 4.61 23.06 29.12
C LEU A 145 5.55 22.90 30.31
N VAL A 146 6.76 22.41 30.06
CA VAL A 146 7.81 22.30 31.07
C VAL A 146 8.71 23.52 30.96
N ARG A 147 8.88 24.22 32.09
CA ARG A 147 9.83 25.32 32.25
C ARG A 147 10.90 24.91 33.26
N ASP A 148 12.14 25.38 33.09
CA ASP A 148 13.27 24.98 33.95
C ASP A 148 13.45 23.45 34.04
N ALA A 149 13.45 22.73 32.91
CA ALA A 149 13.46 21.28 32.86
C ALA A 149 14.66 20.65 33.59
N SER A 150 15.78 21.37 33.68
CA SER A 150 16.97 20.95 34.44
C SER A 150 16.73 20.86 35.95
N LYS A 151 15.77 21.63 36.45
CA LYS A 151 15.41 21.68 37.87
C LYS A 151 14.15 20.87 38.20
N GLU A 152 13.43 20.42 37.17
CA GLU A 152 12.15 19.69 37.33
C GLU A 152 12.41 18.20 37.59
N PRO A 153 12.12 17.68 38.80
CA PRO A 153 12.42 16.30 39.16
C PRO A 153 11.58 15.27 38.39
N LEU A 154 10.45 15.72 37.81
CA LEU A 154 9.56 14.88 37.02
C LEU A 154 10.01 14.72 35.54
N VAL A 155 11.12 15.34 35.14
CA VAL A 155 11.65 15.16 33.76
C VAL A 155 12.61 13.98 33.72
N ASP A 156 12.41 13.05 32.77
CA ASP A 156 13.32 11.93 32.54
C ASP A 156 14.72 12.46 32.15
N LYS A 157 15.73 12.13 32.93
CA LYS A 157 17.10 12.60 32.71
C LYS A 157 17.67 12.14 31.36
N ARG A 158 17.34 10.92 30.91
CA ARG A 158 17.80 10.39 29.61
C ARG A 158 17.29 11.25 28.46
N PHE A 159 16.05 11.72 28.58
CA PHE A 159 15.45 12.62 27.62
C PHE A 159 16.11 14.01 27.66
N LEU A 160 16.29 14.56 28.87
CA LEU A 160 16.94 15.86 29.03
C LEU A 160 18.38 15.89 28.49
N ASP A 161 19.14 14.80 28.68
CA ASP A 161 20.49 14.65 28.13
C ASP A 161 20.55 14.65 26.59
N ILE A 162 19.42 14.35 25.95
CA ILE A 162 19.32 14.37 24.48
C ILE A 162 18.90 15.75 23.99
N ILE A 163 17.86 16.32 24.56
CA ILE A 163 17.27 17.58 24.08
C ILE A 163 18.08 18.83 24.49
N GLN A 164 18.69 18.82 25.67
CA GLN A 164 19.54 19.88 26.22
C GLN A 164 18.87 21.28 26.23
N VAL A 165 17.60 21.33 26.59
CA VAL A 165 16.81 22.56 26.71
C VAL A 165 16.09 22.63 28.04
N ASP A 166 15.86 23.85 28.53
CA ASP A 166 15.13 24.09 29.77
C ASP A 166 13.63 24.29 29.57
N GLU A 167 13.18 24.62 28.37
CA GLU A 167 11.76 24.80 28.07
C GLU A 167 11.35 23.93 26.87
N PHE A 168 10.30 23.13 27.06
CA PHE A 168 9.69 22.32 26.00
C PHE A 168 8.21 22.08 26.23
N LEU A 169 7.48 21.86 25.14
CA LEU A 169 6.06 21.53 25.13
C LEU A 169 5.88 20.06 24.76
N CYS A 170 5.20 19.28 25.61
CA CYS A 170 4.72 17.93 25.30
C CYS A 170 3.24 17.97 25.02
N PHE A 171 2.78 17.41 23.94
CA PHE A 171 1.35 17.19 23.76
C PHE A 171 1.07 15.80 23.15
N PRO A 172 0.08 15.09 23.70
CA PRO A 172 -0.27 13.76 23.26
C PRO A 172 -1.11 13.82 21.98
N LEU A 173 -0.93 12.82 21.11
CA LEU A 173 -1.74 12.61 19.91
C LEU A 173 -2.90 11.68 20.28
N ILE A 174 -4.09 12.24 20.43
CA ILE A 174 -5.28 11.52 20.92
C ILE A 174 -6.42 11.72 19.93
N ALA A 175 -7.06 10.63 19.53
CA ALA A 175 -8.34 10.65 18.84
C ALA A 175 -9.28 9.62 19.46
N ARG A 176 -10.53 10.00 19.68
CA ARG A 176 -11.57 9.15 20.30
C ARG A 176 -11.08 8.41 21.56
N ASP A 177 -10.39 9.15 22.43
CA ASP A 177 -9.85 8.63 23.70
C ASP A 177 -8.69 7.63 23.57
N GLU A 178 -8.26 7.31 22.36
CA GLU A 178 -7.10 6.45 22.09
C GLU A 178 -5.85 7.31 21.90
N LEU A 179 -4.78 6.95 22.63
CA LEU A 179 -3.46 7.58 22.50
C LEU A 179 -2.69 6.90 21.35
N PHE A 180 -2.24 7.68 20.37
CA PHE A 180 -1.43 7.22 19.24
C PHE A 180 0.05 7.53 19.37
N GLY A 181 0.38 8.53 20.16
CA GLY A 181 1.75 8.98 20.35
C GLY A 181 1.84 10.31 21.03
N MET A 182 2.95 10.98 20.86
CA MET A 182 3.22 12.29 21.42
C MET A 182 4.15 13.09 20.54
N ILE A 183 3.92 14.40 20.48
CA ILE A 183 4.87 15.34 19.89
C ILE A 183 5.49 16.18 20.99
N ILE A 184 6.81 16.38 20.90
CA ILE A 184 7.57 17.27 21.78
C ILE A 184 8.16 18.38 20.93
N LEU A 185 8.00 19.62 21.39
CA LEU A 185 8.45 20.82 20.68
C LEU A 185 9.34 21.66 21.58
N ASP A 186 10.36 22.26 21.02
CA ASP A 186 11.24 23.19 21.73
C ASP A 186 11.78 24.31 20.85
N ASN A 187 12.38 25.31 21.53
CA ASN A 187 13.04 26.45 20.92
C ASN A 187 14.54 26.47 21.27
N ALA A 188 15.24 25.34 21.05
CA ALA A 188 16.64 25.15 21.47
C ALA A 188 17.62 26.23 21.01
N PHE A 189 17.43 26.80 19.82
CA PHE A 189 18.35 27.75 19.21
C PHE A 189 17.94 29.21 19.43
N THR A 190 16.67 29.52 19.26
CA THR A 190 16.17 30.88 19.49
C THR A 190 16.02 31.22 20.97
N ARG A 191 15.85 30.19 21.80
CA ARG A 191 15.51 30.33 23.24
C ARG A 191 14.29 31.24 23.49
N ALA A 192 13.45 31.41 22.46
CA ALA A 192 12.24 32.19 22.57
C ALA A 192 11.25 31.49 23.51
N PRO A 193 10.62 32.20 24.48
CA PRO A 193 9.67 31.57 25.36
C PRO A 193 8.44 31.09 24.61
N ILE A 194 7.95 29.90 24.98
CA ILE A 194 6.74 29.31 24.41
C ILE A 194 5.51 30.06 24.95
N LYS A 195 4.74 30.68 24.07
CA LYS A 195 3.59 31.51 24.39
C LYS A 195 2.29 30.69 24.35
N PRO A 196 1.23 31.12 25.05
CA PRO A 196 -0.08 30.46 25.00
C PRO A 196 -0.65 30.32 23.60
N GLY A 197 -0.37 31.27 22.69
CA GLY A 197 -0.75 31.18 21.28
C GLY A 197 -0.07 30.02 20.55
N ASP A 198 1.22 29.79 20.83
CA ASP A 198 2.01 28.71 20.22
C ASP A 198 1.47 27.34 20.68
N ILE A 199 1.11 27.22 21.95
CA ILE A 199 0.51 26.00 22.52
C ILE A 199 -0.84 25.71 21.84
N LYS A 200 -1.67 26.73 21.64
CA LYS A 200 -2.97 26.59 20.98
C LYS A 200 -2.82 26.10 19.54
N LEU A 201 -1.89 26.67 18.78
CA LEU A 201 -1.60 26.28 17.41
C LEU A 201 -1.01 24.86 17.35
N ALA A 202 -0.06 24.54 18.23
CA ALA A 202 0.52 23.20 18.31
C ALA A 202 -0.55 22.15 18.66
N SER A 203 -1.46 22.45 19.59
CA SER A 203 -2.56 21.55 19.95
C SER A 203 -3.53 21.33 18.79
N LEU A 204 -3.79 22.35 17.97
CA LEU A 204 -4.61 22.21 16.76
C LEU A 204 -3.93 21.27 15.74
N CYS A 205 -2.63 21.46 15.49
CA CYS A 205 -1.85 20.56 14.65
C CYS A 205 -1.86 19.11 15.19
N GLY A 206 -1.72 18.96 16.50
CA GLY A 206 -1.80 17.67 17.18
C GLY A 206 -3.15 16.97 17.01
N LEU A 207 -4.24 17.73 17.13
CA LEU A 207 -5.59 17.21 16.91
C LEU A 207 -5.76 16.69 15.46
N ILE A 208 -5.26 17.44 14.48
CA ILE A 208 -5.33 17.06 13.07
C ILE A 208 -4.46 15.81 12.83
N ALA A 209 -3.23 15.77 13.35
CA ALA A 209 -2.36 14.60 13.29
C ALA A 209 -3.02 13.35 13.87
N SER A 210 -3.62 13.49 15.05
CA SER A 210 -4.30 12.40 15.75
C SER A 210 -5.45 11.82 14.94
N ASN A 211 -6.31 12.68 14.38
CA ASN A 211 -7.43 12.24 13.55
C ASN A 211 -6.96 11.57 12.26
N TYR A 212 -5.84 12.05 11.68
CA TYR A 212 -5.26 11.43 10.49
C TYR A 212 -4.71 10.04 10.80
N ILE A 213 -3.92 9.90 11.88
CA ILE A 213 -3.40 8.59 12.32
C ILE A 213 -4.55 7.63 12.59
N TYR A 214 -5.60 8.09 13.29
CA TYR A 214 -6.79 7.29 13.58
C TYR A 214 -7.47 6.80 12.29
N SER A 215 -7.68 7.71 11.33
CA SER A 215 -8.31 7.37 10.05
C SER A 215 -7.48 6.34 9.26
N ALA A 216 -6.15 6.51 9.22
CA ALA A 216 -5.24 5.57 8.57
C ALA A 216 -5.28 4.18 9.23
N THR A 217 -5.24 4.14 10.58
CA THR A 217 -5.32 2.88 11.35
C THR A 217 -6.67 2.19 11.15
N LEU A 218 -7.76 2.96 11.11
CA LEU A 218 -9.09 2.40 10.85
C LEU A 218 -9.20 1.82 9.45
N HIS A 219 -8.64 2.51 8.46
CA HIS A 219 -8.60 2.02 7.08
C HIS A 219 -7.82 0.70 6.95
N GLU A 220 -6.67 0.60 7.62
CA GLU A 220 -5.88 -0.64 7.66
C GLU A 220 -6.67 -1.79 8.32
N ARG A 221 -7.31 -1.54 9.47
CA ARG A 221 -8.17 -2.53 10.14
C ARG A 221 -9.35 -2.97 9.26
N LEU A 222 -9.95 -2.05 8.49
CA LEU A 222 -11.03 -2.39 7.54
C LEU A 222 -10.51 -3.29 6.42
N LEU A 223 -9.36 -2.95 5.83
CA LEU A 223 -8.73 -3.78 4.79
C LEU A 223 -8.41 -5.19 5.31
N ASP A 224 -7.92 -5.31 6.55
CA ASP A 224 -7.62 -6.60 7.16
C ASP A 224 -8.90 -7.39 7.48
N ALA A 225 -9.96 -6.72 7.94
CA ALA A 225 -11.26 -7.35 8.13
C ALA A 225 -11.88 -7.84 6.81
N GLU A 226 -11.78 -7.04 5.73
CA GLU A 226 -12.19 -7.46 4.40
C GLU A 226 -11.39 -8.66 3.89
N LYS A 227 -10.07 -8.67 4.10
CA LYS A 227 -9.21 -9.82 3.78
C LYS A 227 -9.64 -11.06 4.56
N MET A 228 -9.90 -10.94 5.87
CA MET A 228 -10.36 -12.06 6.70
C MET A 228 -11.74 -12.57 6.27
N ALA A 229 -12.67 -11.70 5.94
CA ALA A 229 -13.98 -12.09 5.43
C ALA A 229 -13.85 -12.85 4.11
N ALA A 230 -13.05 -12.33 3.17
CA ALA A 230 -12.75 -13.03 1.91
C ALA A 230 -12.06 -14.38 2.14
N MET A 231 -11.15 -14.49 3.11
CA MET A 231 -10.53 -15.75 3.52
C MET A 231 -11.54 -16.74 4.11
N GLY A 232 -12.53 -16.26 4.87
CA GLY A 232 -13.61 -17.09 5.41
C GLY A 232 -14.49 -17.69 4.33
N GLU A 233 -14.92 -16.89 3.34
CA GLU A 233 -15.64 -17.37 2.16
C GLU A 233 -14.79 -18.37 1.36
N MET A 234 -13.48 -18.09 1.22
CA MET A 234 -12.52 -18.98 0.61
C MET A 234 -12.47 -20.35 1.29
N ALA A 235 -12.35 -20.38 2.61
CA ALA A 235 -12.22 -21.62 3.37
C ALA A 235 -13.43 -22.54 3.14
N MET A 236 -14.63 -21.98 3.09
CA MET A 236 -15.85 -22.73 2.83
C MET A 236 -15.87 -23.30 1.40
N PHE A 237 -15.51 -22.48 0.40
CA PHE A 237 -15.45 -22.92 -0.99
C PHE A 237 -14.38 -24.00 -1.19
N VAL A 238 -13.16 -23.79 -0.67
CA VAL A 238 -12.06 -24.77 -0.75
C VAL A 238 -12.45 -26.09 -0.10
N THR A 239 -13.08 -26.04 1.06
CA THR A 239 -13.57 -27.25 1.74
C THR A 239 -14.53 -28.04 0.84
N HIS A 240 -15.43 -27.38 0.14
CA HIS A 240 -16.32 -28.00 -0.83
C HIS A 240 -15.57 -28.59 -2.04
N GLN A 241 -14.60 -27.86 -2.59
CA GLN A 241 -13.81 -28.31 -3.73
C GLN A 241 -12.88 -29.48 -3.41
N LEU A 242 -12.36 -29.54 -2.18
CA LEU A 242 -11.55 -30.68 -1.71
C LEU A 242 -12.41 -31.90 -1.36
N ARG A 243 -13.61 -31.69 -0.79
CA ARG A 243 -14.51 -32.79 -0.41
C ARG A 243 -14.96 -33.61 -1.61
N ASN A 244 -15.25 -32.97 -2.75
CA ASN A 244 -15.77 -33.66 -3.93
C ASN A 244 -14.80 -34.73 -4.47
N PRO A 245 -13.54 -34.43 -4.82
CA PRO A 245 -12.56 -35.43 -5.26
C PRO A 245 -12.28 -36.48 -4.19
N LEU A 246 -12.24 -36.10 -2.91
CA LEU A 246 -12.05 -37.06 -1.80
C LEU A 246 -13.17 -38.09 -1.73
N VAL A 247 -14.43 -37.67 -1.88
CA VAL A 247 -15.57 -38.59 -1.94
C VAL A 247 -15.48 -39.52 -3.14
N THR A 248 -15.07 -38.97 -4.30
CA THR A 248 -14.89 -39.77 -5.53
C THR A 248 -13.78 -40.82 -5.35
N ILE A 249 -12.61 -40.41 -4.83
CA ILE A 249 -11.49 -41.31 -4.52
C ILE A 249 -11.93 -42.39 -3.54
N GLY A 250 -12.62 -42.04 -2.44
CA GLY A 250 -13.14 -42.98 -1.46
C GLY A 250 -14.07 -44.02 -2.10
N GLY A 251 -15.05 -43.57 -2.87
CA GLY A 251 -16.02 -44.46 -3.52
C GLY A 251 -15.40 -45.45 -4.53
N PHE A 252 -14.40 -44.99 -5.30
CA PHE A 252 -13.69 -45.88 -6.24
C PHE A 252 -12.71 -46.80 -5.52
N THR A 253 -12.11 -46.38 -4.41
CA THR A 253 -11.30 -47.23 -3.54
C THR A 253 -12.12 -48.35 -2.91
N ASP A 254 -13.31 -48.02 -2.40
CA ASP A 254 -14.24 -49.03 -1.85
C ASP A 254 -14.66 -50.08 -2.89
N GLN A 255 -14.85 -49.64 -4.15
CA GLN A 255 -15.14 -50.57 -5.25
C GLN A 255 -13.94 -51.49 -5.56
N LEU A 256 -12.69 -51.02 -5.43
CA LEU A 256 -11.48 -51.82 -5.65
C LEU A 256 -11.25 -52.87 -4.55
N LEU A 257 -11.77 -52.64 -3.36
CA LEU A 257 -11.68 -53.56 -2.21
C LEU A 257 -12.71 -54.70 -2.29
N GLN A 258 -13.70 -54.63 -3.19
CA GLN A 258 -14.71 -55.71 -3.35
C GLN A 258 -14.11 -56.94 -3.98
N PRO A 259 -14.48 -58.14 -3.55
CA PRO A 259 -14.01 -59.39 -4.20
C PRO A 259 -14.60 -59.49 -5.61
N GLY A 260 -13.81 -60.03 -6.57
CA GLY A 260 -14.29 -60.31 -7.93
C GLY A 260 -14.20 -59.11 -8.91
N VAL A 261 -13.50 -58.06 -8.60
CA VAL A 261 -13.26 -56.91 -9.50
C VAL A 261 -12.46 -57.38 -10.71
N THR A 262 -12.99 -57.18 -11.94
CA THR A 262 -12.29 -57.47 -13.18
C THR A 262 -11.10 -56.51 -13.39
N GLU A 263 -10.08 -56.96 -14.13
CA GLU A 263 -8.87 -56.18 -14.40
C GLU A 263 -9.19 -54.86 -15.11
N GLU A 264 -10.10 -54.87 -16.08
CA GLU A 264 -10.58 -53.67 -16.80
C GLU A 264 -11.24 -52.65 -15.84
N LYS A 265 -12.06 -53.13 -14.89
CA LYS A 265 -12.70 -52.27 -13.92
C LYS A 265 -11.69 -51.72 -12.92
N ARG A 266 -10.69 -52.51 -12.54
CA ARG A 266 -9.58 -52.08 -11.70
C ARG A 266 -8.79 -50.94 -12.37
N ASP A 267 -8.38 -51.11 -13.60
CA ASP A 267 -7.61 -50.12 -14.34
C ASP A 267 -8.39 -48.80 -14.55
N ARG A 268 -9.69 -48.93 -14.83
CA ARG A 268 -10.58 -47.77 -14.95
C ARG A 268 -10.67 -47.01 -13.64
N ASN A 269 -10.91 -47.71 -12.52
CA ASN A 269 -11.05 -47.04 -11.22
C ASN A 269 -9.73 -46.39 -10.79
N LEU A 270 -8.59 -47.02 -11.01
CA LEU A 270 -7.27 -46.45 -10.72
C LEU A 270 -7.00 -45.18 -11.55
N ARG A 271 -7.42 -45.14 -12.84
CA ARG A 271 -7.29 -43.92 -13.66
C ARG A 271 -8.13 -42.77 -13.07
N ILE A 272 -9.38 -43.03 -12.67
CA ILE A 272 -10.25 -42.03 -12.09
C ILE A 272 -9.64 -41.50 -10.77
N ILE A 273 -9.15 -42.40 -9.90
CA ILE A 273 -8.50 -42.00 -8.63
C ILE A 273 -7.27 -41.09 -8.93
N ARG A 274 -6.46 -41.46 -9.92
CA ARG A 274 -5.29 -40.67 -10.31
C ARG A 274 -5.65 -39.30 -10.86
N GLU A 275 -6.73 -39.21 -11.64
CA GLU A 275 -7.23 -37.93 -12.17
C GLU A 275 -7.73 -37.02 -11.03
N GLU A 276 -8.44 -37.57 -10.02
CA GLU A 276 -8.91 -36.81 -8.89
C GLU A 276 -7.76 -36.37 -7.94
N ILE A 277 -6.70 -37.16 -7.79
CA ILE A 277 -5.49 -36.78 -7.06
C ILE A 277 -4.82 -35.59 -7.76
N GLN A 278 -4.66 -35.65 -9.08
CA GLN A 278 -4.09 -34.53 -9.84
C GLN A 278 -4.94 -33.26 -9.67
N ARG A 279 -6.27 -33.40 -9.65
CA ARG A 279 -7.17 -32.29 -9.40
C ARG A 279 -7.00 -31.67 -7.99
N LEU A 280 -6.76 -32.50 -6.97
CA LEU A 280 -6.45 -32.04 -5.62
C LEU A 280 -5.13 -31.25 -5.59
N GLU A 281 -4.10 -31.76 -6.26
CA GLU A 281 -2.80 -31.07 -6.37
C GLU A 281 -2.97 -29.69 -7.03
N ASP A 282 -3.74 -29.61 -8.11
CA ASP A 282 -4.01 -28.36 -8.82
C ASP A 282 -4.74 -27.35 -7.92
N ILE A 283 -5.73 -27.80 -7.13
CA ILE A 283 -6.45 -26.95 -6.16
C ILE A 283 -5.49 -26.40 -5.11
N VAL A 284 -4.66 -27.25 -4.50
CA VAL A 284 -3.71 -26.84 -3.46
C VAL A 284 -2.66 -25.88 -4.05
N PHE A 285 -2.16 -26.14 -5.24
CA PHE A 285 -1.18 -25.29 -5.92
C PHE A 285 -1.77 -23.89 -6.22
N GLN A 286 -2.96 -23.81 -6.82
CA GLN A 286 -3.63 -22.54 -7.14
C GLN A 286 -3.97 -21.75 -5.86
N MET A 287 -4.37 -22.43 -4.79
CA MET A 287 -4.61 -21.80 -3.49
C MET A 287 -3.32 -21.26 -2.88
N GLY A 288 -2.23 -22.04 -2.92
CA GLY A 288 -0.91 -21.61 -2.47
C GLY A 288 -0.40 -20.38 -3.22
N HIS A 289 -0.63 -20.32 -4.51
CA HIS A 289 -0.31 -19.16 -5.36
C HIS A 289 -1.14 -17.93 -4.96
N PHE A 290 -2.44 -18.07 -4.82
CA PHE A 290 -3.32 -16.95 -4.43
C PHE A 290 -2.98 -16.37 -3.06
N LEU A 291 -2.61 -17.22 -2.08
CA LEU A 291 -2.24 -16.79 -0.73
C LEU A 291 -0.83 -16.18 -0.67
N LYS A 292 0.11 -16.69 -1.47
CA LYS A 292 1.51 -16.23 -1.50
C LYS A 292 1.73 -14.94 -2.27
N VAL A 293 0.79 -14.49 -3.07
CA VAL A 293 0.90 -13.21 -3.76
C VAL A 293 0.74 -12.07 -2.76
N SER A 294 1.79 -11.88 -1.97
CA SER A 294 2.13 -10.56 -1.44
C SER A 294 2.39 -9.70 -2.68
N LEU A 295 1.44 -8.86 -3.04
CA LEU A 295 1.62 -7.90 -4.13
C LEU A 295 2.82 -7.04 -3.75
N LYS A 296 3.94 -7.24 -4.44
CA LYS A 296 5.08 -6.35 -4.29
C LYS A 296 4.69 -4.96 -4.76
N GLU A 297 5.32 -3.96 -4.21
CA GLU A 297 5.13 -2.59 -4.68
C GLU A 297 5.36 -2.52 -6.18
N PRO A 298 4.43 -1.89 -6.95
CA PRO A 298 4.58 -1.78 -8.39
C PRO A 298 5.79 -0.89 -8.72
N VAL A 299 6.61 -1.37 -9.66
CA VAL A 299 7.78 -0.67 -10.16
C VAL A 299 7.66 -0.44 -11.66
N TYR A 300 8.34 0.56 -12.20
CA TYR A 300 8.45 0.73 -13.64
C TYR A 300 9.45 -0.28 -14.22
N PHE A 301 9.04 -1.09 -15.17
CA PHE A 301 9.87 -2.11 -15.82
C PHE A 301 9.54 -2.26 -17.30
N ASP A 302 10.47 -2.85 -18.07
CA ASP A 302 10.26 -3.22 -19.47
C ASP A 302 9.42 -4.50 -19.56
N ALA A 303 8.23 -4.40 -20.15
CA ALA A 303 7.31 -5.53 -20.30
C ALA A 303 7.73 -6.53 -21.40
N GLY A 304 8.59 -6.13 -22.33
CA GLY A 304 9.04 -6.98 -23.46
C GLY A 304 9.64 -8.31 -23.01
N PRO A 305 10.66 -8.31 -22.14
CA PRO A 305 11.26 -9.55 -21.61
C PRO A 305 10.26 -10.43 -20.86
N ALA A 306 9.34 -9.86 -20.09
CA ALA A 306 8.33 -10.61 -19.36
C ALA A 306 7.31 -11.29 -20.31
N ILE A 307 6.89 -10.58 -21.36
CA ILE A 307 6.03 -11.13 -22.41
C ILE A 307 6.75 -12.29 -23.11
N ALA A 308 8.00 -12.09 -23.53
CA ALA A 308 8.81 -13.12 -24.20
C ALA A 308 8.99 -14.36 -23.32
N ALA A 309 9.26 -14.20 -22.03
CA ALA A 309 9.40 -15.29 -21.07
C ALA A 309 8.14 -16.16 -20.98
N VAL A 310 6.94 -15.54 -20.98
CA VAL A 310 5.67 -16.28 -20.96
C VAL A 310 5.48 -17.10 -22.25
N PHE A 311 5.73 -16.52 -23.42
CA PHE A 311 5.56 -17.23 -24.68
C PHE A 311 6.59 -18.34 -24.92
N ASN A 312 7.78 -18.22 -24.32
CA ASN A 312 8.83 -19.23 -24.38
C ASN A 312 8.66 -20.33 -23.31
N SER A 313 7.68 -20.24 -22.43
CA SER A 313 7.46 -21.27 -21.42
C SER A 313 6.96 -22.56 -22.05
N PRO A 314 7.47 -23.75 -21.64
CA PRO A 314 7.09 -25.04 -22.21
C PRO A 314 5.58 -25.29 -22.16
N GLU A 315 4.91 -24.80 -21.13
CA GLU A 315 3.47 -24.96 -20.92
C GLU A 315 2.65 -24.22 -21.99
N ILE A 316 2.97 -22.95 -22.24
CA ILE A 316 2.28 -22.14 -23.26
C ILE A 316 2.59 -22.67 -24.66
N VAL A 317 3.84 -23.06 -24.93
CA VAL A 317 4.23 -23.67 -26.18
C VAL A 317 3.47 -24.97 -26.43
N ALA A 318 3.31 -25.82 -25.42
CA ALA A 318 2.57 -27.07 -25.54
C ALA A 318 1.08 -26.84 -25.81
N LYS A 319 0.44 -25.94 -25.03
CA LYS A 319 -0.98 -25.60 -25.18
C LYS A 319 -1.28 -24.91 -26.51
N SER A 320 -0.38 -24.09 -27.02
CA SER A 320 -0.58 -23.35 -28.29
C SER A 320 -0.62 -24.21 -29.55
N ARG A 321 -0.11 -25.46 -29.51
CA ARG A 321 -0.05 -26.36 -30.69
C ARG A 321 -1.40 -26.69 -31.33
N GLY A 322 -2.50 -26.53 -30.58
CA GLY A 322 -3.86 -26.78 -31.09
C GLY A 322 -4.57 -25.52 -31.62
N TYR A 323 -3.91 -24.36 -31.65
CA TYR A 323 -4.54 -23.06 -31.91
C TYR A 323 -3.72 -22.21 -32.88
N ALA A 324 -4.38 -21.28 -33.58
CA ALA A 324 -3.71 -20.22 -34.33
C ALA A 324 -3.34 -19.08 -33.36
N LEU A 325 -2.09 -19.06 -32.93
CA LEU A 325 -1.58 -18.03 -31.99
C LEU A 325 -0.98 -16.85 -32.77
N ASN A 326 -1.61 -15.65 -32.63
CA ASN A 326 -1.15 -14.41 -33.25
C ASN A 326 -0.62 -13.44 -32.19
N VAL A 327 0.68 -13.22 -32.16
CA VAL A 327 1.32 -12.31 -31.21
C VAL A 327 1.84 -11.09 -31.94
N LYS A 328 1.41 -9.88 -31.50
CA LYS A 328 1.91 -8.59 -31.99
C LYS A 328 2.33 -7.73 -30.81
N VAL A 329 3.62 -7.54 -30.70
CA VAL A 329 4.25 -6.68 -29.68
C VAL A 329 4.94 -5.54 -30.42
N GLU A 330 4.67 -4.30 -30.02
CA GLU A 330 5.39 -3.13 -30.57
C GLU A 330 6.88 -3.20 -30.18
N GLU A 331 7.76 -2.76 -31.09
CA GLU A 331 9.22 -2.82 -30.90
C GLU A 331 9.70 -1.94 -29.74
N CYS A 332 9.05 -0.77 -29.54
CA CYS A 332 9.38 0.18 -28.48
C CYS A 332 8.21 0.32 -27.49
N LEU A 333 8.19 -0.54 -26.48
CA LEU A 333 7.22 -0.43 -25.40
C LEU A 333 7.68 0.57 -24.32
N PRO A 334 6.77 1.37 -23.75
CA PRO A 334 7.09 2.18 -22.59
C PRO A 334 7.31 1.29 -21.36
N GLN A 335 8.00 1.80 -20.35
CA GLN A 335 8.05 1.14 -19.05
C GLN A 335 6.66 1.09 -18.42
N VAL A 336 6.31 -0.07 -17.85
CA VAL A 336 4.98 -0.37 -17.30
C VAL A 336 5.06 -0.40 -15.78
N LEU A 337 4.13 0.27 -15.11
CA LEU A 337 4.03 0.28 -13.65
C LEU A 337 3.32 -1.00 -13.17
N CYS A 338 4.08 -2.01 -12.75
CA CYS A 338 3.57 -3.26 -12.19
C CYS A 338 4.73 -4.05 -11.54
N ASP A 339 4.43 -5.08 -10.73
CA ASP A 339 5.42 -6.10 -10.39
C ASP A 339 5.66 -7.03 -11.60
N PRO A 340 6.92 -7.21 -12.06
CA PRO A 340 7.23 -8.03 -13.25
C PRO A 340 6.72 -9.47 -13.17
N THR A 341 6.77 -10.08 -11.98
CA THR A 341 6.30 -11.47 -11.76
C THR A 341 4.78 -11.54 -11.91
N SER A 342 4.06 -10.61 -11.27
CA SER A 342 2.60 -10.51 -11.35
C SER A 342 2.13 -10.19 -12.78
N PHE A 343 2.88 -9.38 -13.53
CA PHE A 343 2.58 -9.10 -14.94
C PHE A 343 2.66 -10.36 -15.81
N GLY A 344 3.71 -11.16 -15.65
CA GLY A 344 3.86 -12.44 -16.37
C GLY A 344 2.71 -13.41 -16.04
N GLU A 345 2.28 -13.43 -14.78
CA GLU A 345 1.19 -14.27 -14.30
C GLU A 345 -0.19 -13.82 -14.83
N ILE A 346 -0.42 -12.50 -14.92
CA ILE A 346 -1.59 -11.94 -15.62
C ILE A 346 -1.68 -12.44 -17.05
N LEU A 347 -0.59 -12.34 -17.81
CA LEU A 347 -0.58 -12.79 -19.21
C LEU A 347 -0.84 -14.30 -19.31
N ARG A 348 -0.24 -15.09 -18.44
CA ARG A 348 -0.44 -16.55 -18.37
C ARG A 348 -1.90 -16.89 -18.08
N ASN A 349 -2.50 -16.28 -17.07
CA ASN A 349 -3.92 -16.47 -16.73
C ASN A 349 -4.87 -16.09 -17.88
N LEU A 350 -4.57 -15.00 -18.61
CA LEU A 350 -5.39 -14.60 -19.77
C LEU A 350 -5.26 -15.59 -20.94
N LEU A 351 -4.04 -16.10 -21.18
CA LEU A 351 -3.80 -17.11 -22.21
C LEU A 351 -4.49 -18.44 -21.89
N ASP A 352 -4.37 -18.92 -20.66
CA ASP A 352 -5.05 -20.14 -20.22
C ASP A 352 -6.57 -20.01 -20.36
N ASN A 353 -7.15 -18.86 -19.97
CA ASN A 353 -8.56 -18.61 -20.17
C ASN A 353 -8.96 -18.58 -21.65
N ALA A 354 -8.12 -18.01 -22.51
CA ALA A 354 -8.36 -17.94 -23.94
C ALA A 354 -8.28 -19.33 -24.60
N PHE A 355 -7.26 -20.15 -24.26
CA PHE A 355 -7.14 -21.51 -24.79
C PHE A 355 -8.29 -22.40 -24.34
N ASP A 356 -8.66 -22.36 -23.06
CA ASP A 356 -9.75 -23.17 -22.53
C ASP A 356 -11.13 -22.81 -23.15
N ALA A 357 -11.34 -21.55 -23.52
CA ALA A 357 -12.60 -21.09 -24.10
C ALA A 357 -12.66 -21.33 -25.62
N THR A 358 -11.53 -21.55 -26.28
CA THR A 358 -11.43 -21.65 -27.75
C THR A 358 -11.45 -23.11 -28.21
N PRO A 359 -12.30 -23.48 -29.17
CA PRO A 359 -12.27 -24.84 -29.73
C PRO A 359 -10.95 -25.09 -30.50
N PRO A 360 -10.54 -26.37 -30.69
CA PRO A 360 -9.39 -26.73 -31.51
C PRO A 360 -9.45 -26.08 -32.89
N GLY A 361 -8.32 -25.54 -33.35
CA GLY A 361 -8.24 -24.81 -34.63
C GLY A 361 -8.71 -23.34 -34.56
N GLY A 362 -9.21 -22.90 -33.43
CA GLY A 362 -9.57 -21.47 -33.21
C GLY A 362 -8.35 -20.57 -33.05
N THR A 363 -8.59 -19.28 -32.92
CA THR A 363 -7.53 -18.24 -32.90
C THR A 363 -7.45 -17.54 -31.55
N VAL A 364 -6.24 -17.46 -31.01
CA VAL A 364 -5.90 -16.61 -29.86
C VAL A 364 -4.95 -15.51 -30.33
N SER A 365 -5.27 -14.26 -30.03
CA SER A 365 -4.49 -13.09 -30.45
C SER A 365 -4.06 -12.26 -29.26
N VAL A 366 -2.77 -11.97 -29.16
CA VAL A 366 -2.18 -11.11 -28.12
C VAL A 366 -1.61 -9.85 -28.78
N ARG A 367 -1.91 -8.70 -28.20
CA ARG A 367 -1.34 -7.41 -28.61
C ARG A 367 -0.81 -6.66 -27.41
N ALA A 368 0.41 -6.19 -27.51
CA ALA A 368 1.04 -5.29 -26.54
C ALA A 368 1.49 -4.03 -27.28
N TYR A 369 0.97 -2.88 -26.86
CA TYR A 369 1.22 -1.61 -27.56
C TYR A 369 1.05 -0.40 -26.65
N ARG A 370 1.68 0.71 -27.05
CA ARG A 370 1.51 2.02 -26.43
C ARG A 370 0.18 2.66 -26.88
N LYS A 371 -0.66 3.06 -25.96
CA LYS A 371 -1.91 3.77 -26.26
C LYS A 371 -1.67 5.29 -26.35
N ASN A 372 -0.90 5.84 -25.42
CA ASN A 372 -0.46 7.23 -25.34
C ASN A 372 0.81 7.31 -24.47
N LEU A 373 1.30 8.53 -24.18
CA LEU A 373 2.54 8.75 -23.40
C LEU A 373 2.50 8.16 -21.98
N SER A 374 1.32 8.00 -21.40
CA SER A 374 1.15 7.51 -20.00
C SER A 374 0.42 6.17 -19.88
N SER A 375 0.16 5.47 -21.00
CA SER A 375 -0.66 4.26 -20.97
C SER A 375 -0.16 3.17 -21.92
N PHE A 376 0.14 2.00 -21.37
CA PHE A 376 0.44 0.77 -22.07
C PHE A 376 -0.78 -0.16 -22.08
N VAL A 377 -0.99 -0.90 -23.15
CA VAL A 377 -2.11 -1.83 -23.32
C VAL A 377 -1.61 -3.23 -23.60
N LEU A 378 -2.06 -4.19 -22.79
CA LEU A 378 -2.00 -5.62 -23.06
C LEU A 378 -3.40 -6.12 -23.40
N SER A 379 -3.60 -6.71 -24.58
CA SER A 379 -4.89 -7.22 -25.04
C SER A 379 -4.80 -8.65 -25.46
N VAL A 380 -5.60 -9.53 -24.87
CA VAL A 380 -5.77 -10.93 -25.26
C VAL A 380 -7.18 -11.11 -25.81
N ARG A 381 -7.29 -11.69 -27.01
CA ARG A 381 -8.57 -11.98 -27.67
C ARG A 381 -8.59 -13.42 -28.12
N ASP A 382 -9.71 -14.08 -27.90
CA ASP A 382 -10.02 -15.43 -28.38
C ASP A 382 -11.20 -15.44 -29.37
N THR A 383 -11.37 -16.55 -30.08
CA THR A 383 -12.54 -16.85 -30.93
C THR A 383 -13.42 -17.93 -30.34
N GLY A 384 -13.42 -18.06 -29.02
CA GLY A 384 -14.12 -19.11 -28.29
C GLY A 384 -15.62 -18.87 -28.08
N GLN A 385 -16.16 -19.57 -27.09
CA GLN A 385 -17.61 -19.54 -26.76
C GLN A 385 -18.11 -18.16 -26.29
N GLY A 386 -17.18 -17.26 -25.91
CA GLY A 386 -17.54 -15.95 -25.36
C GLY A 386 -18.18 -16.01 -23.99
N ILE A 387 -18.66 -14.86 -23.52
CA ILE A 387 -19.19 -14.67 -22.16
C ILE A 387 -20.60 -14.11 -22.27
N SER A 388 -21.54 -14.71 -21.53
CA SER A 388 -22.92 -14.25 -21.47
C SER A 388 -23.05 -12.90 -20.73
N ASN A 389 -24.12 -12.14 -20.97
CA ASN A 389 -24.31 -10.86 -20.30
C ASN A 389 -24.48 -10.99 -18.76
N PRO A 390 -25.23 -11.98 -18.23
CA PRO A 390 -25.33 -12.18 -16.79
C PRO A 390 -23.97 -12.46 -16.13
N ASP A 391 -23.09 -13.21 -16.80
CA ASP A 391 -21.79 -13.61 -16.27
C ASP A 391 -20.78 -12.47 -16.22
N LYS A 392 -20.90 -11.49 -17.12
CA LYS A 392 -19.98 -10.33 -17.16
C LYS A 392 -19.91 -9.56 -15.84
N GLY A 393 -21.02 -9.43 -15.13
CA GLY A 393 -21.08 -8.75 -13.84
C GLY A 393 -20.40 -9.52 -12.69
N GLN A 394 -20.09 -10.80 -12.91
CA GLN A 394 -19.55 -11.70 -11.89
C GLN A 394 -18.11 -12.15 -12.19
N LEU A 395 -17.56 -11.84 -13.38
CA LEU A 395 -16.26 -12.33 -13.86
C LEU A 395 -15.09 -12.14 -12.90
N PHE A 396 -15.11 -11.07 -12.14
CA PHE A 396 -14.05 -10.70 -11.21
C PHE A 396 -14.36 -11.05 -9.75
N LYS A 397 -15.53 -11.67 -9.49
CA LYS A 397 -15.82 -12.19 -8.15
C LYS A 397 -14.99 -13.43 -7.88
N PRO A 398 -14.43 -13.57 -6.68
CA PRO A 398 -13.72 -14.78 -6.31
C PRO A 398 -14.59 -16.02 -6.52
N PHE A 399 -13.97 -17.08 -7.02
CA PHE A 399 -14.62 -18.41 -7.24
C PHE A 399 -15.70 -18.45 -8.32
N PHE A 400 -15.97 -17.35 -9.01
CA PHE A 400 -16.88 -17.40 -10.15
C PHE A 400 -16.20 -18.10 -11.33
N THR A 401 -16.78 -19.22 -11.73
CA THR A 401 -16.31 -20.00 -12.89
C THR A 401 -17.48 -20.70 -13.58
N THR A 402 -17.42 -20.76 -14.90
CA THR A 402 -18.30 -21.58 -15.73
C THR A 402 -17.61 -22.86 -16.19
N LYS A 403 -16.37 -23.10 -15.77
CA LYS A 403 -15.58 -24.29 -16.13
C LYS A 403 -15.72 -25.36 -15.06
N GLU A 404 -15.89 -26.64 -15.47
CA GLU A 404 -15.98 -27.77 -14.55
C GLU A 404 -14.71 -27.97 -13.68
N LYS A 405 -13.54 -27.60 -14.21
CA LYS A 405 -12.23 -27.76 -13.56
C LYS A 405 -11.55 -26.45 -13.14
N GLY A 406 -12.26 -25.32 -13.16
CA GLY A 406 -11.68 -24.02 -12.82
C GLY A 406 -12.01 -23.56 -11.40
N MET A 407 -11.08 -22.97 -10.67
CA MET A 407 -11.36 -22.40 -9.35
C MET A 407 -11.93 -20.97 -9.38
N GLY A 408 -11.98 -20.31 -10.53
CA GLY A 408 -12.48 -18.94 -10.64
C GLY A 408 -11.62 -17.87 -9.95
N LEU A 409 -10.33 -18.15 -9.71
CA LEU A 409 -9.38 -17.21 -9.04
C LEU A 409 -8.53 -16.39 -10.02
N GLY A 410 -8.34 -16.85 -11.25
CA GLY A 410 -7.44 -16.20 -12.22
C GLY A 410 -7.85 -14.77 -12.56
N LEU A 411 -9.12 -14.50 -12.85
CA LEU A 411 -9.62 -13.16 -13.14
C LEU A 411 -9.68 -12.28 -11.89
N THR A 412 -9.94 -12.83 -10.73
CA THR A 412 -9.87 -12.14 -9.44
C THR A 412 -8.44 -11.67 -9.15
N PHE A 413 -7.43 -12.53 -9.41
CA PHE A 413 -6.03 -12.18 -9.31
C PHE A 413 -5.69 -11.01 -10.23
N ILE A 414 -6.08 -11.08 -11.51
CA ILE A 414 -5.87 -10.02 -12.49
C ILE A 414 -6.47 -8.69 -11.99
N LYS A 415 -7.70 -8.72 -11.49
CA LYS A 415 -8.37 -7.53 -10.95
C LYS A 415 -7.58 -6.91 -9.80
N ARG A 416 -7.14 -7.73 -8.84
CA ARG A 416 -6.38 -7.28 -7.68
C ARG A 416 -5.05 -6.63 -8.08
N VAL A 417 -4.27 -7.24 -9.00
CA VAL A 417 -3.02 -6.66 -9.48
C VAL A 417 -3.27 -5.34 -10.21
N MET A 418 -4.28 -5.29 -11.09
CA MET A 418 -4.62 -4.08 -11.83
C MET A 418 -5.04 -2.93 -10.91
N ASP A 419 -5.79 -3.22 -9.85
CA ASP A 419 -6.18 -2.22 -8.86
C ASP A 419 -4.95 -1.67 -8.10
N THR A 420 -4.01 -2.56 -7.71
CA THR A 420 -2.75 -2.16 -7.06
C THR A 420 -1.87 -1.30 -7.97
N CYS A 421 -1.81 -1.60 -9.27
CA CYS A 421 -1.04 -0.83 -10.25
C CYS A 421 -1.78 0.45 -10.71
N GLY A 422 -2.99 0.72 -10.20
CA GLY A 422 -3.84 1.83 -10.67
C GLY A 422 -4.20 1.72 -12.15
N GLY A 423 -4.30 0.50 -12.67
CA GLY A 423 -4.65 0.18 -14.04
C GLY A 423 -6.15 -0.01 -14.25
N LYS A 424 -6.55 -0.26 -15.50
CA LYS A 424 -7.96 -0.46 -15.87
C LYS A 424 -8.14 -1.74 -16.68
N ILE A 425 -9.25 -2.46 -16.44
CA ILE A 425 -9.66 -3.65 -17.20
C ILE A 425 -10.89 -3.32 -18.04
N GLU A 426 -10.83 -3.65 -19.34
CA GLU A 426 -11.97 -3.59 -20.25
C GLU A 426 -12.23 -4.99 -20.81
N VAL A 427 -13.48 -5.46 -20.75
CA VAL A 427 -13.90 -6.76 -21.29
C VAL A 427 -14.94 -6.55 -22.38
N GLN A 428 -14.64 -7.08 -23.55
CA GLN A 428 -15.55 -7.09 -24.69
C GLN A 428 -15.81 -8.55 -25.08
N SER A 429 -17.04 -9.00 -24.94
CA SER A 429 -17.41 -10.37 -25.29
C SER A 429 -18.88 -10.46 -25.68
N ARG A 430 -19.18 -11.43 -26.53
CA ARG A 430 -20.54 -11.83 -26.88
C ARG A 430 -20.56 -13.34 -26.98
N ALA A 431 -21.60 -13.98 -26.42
CA ALA A 431 -21.79 -15.41 -26.51
C ALA A 431 -21.67 -15.92 -27.97
N GLY A 432 -20.88 -16.94 -28.19
CA GLY A 432 -20.58 -17.52 -29.51
C GLY A 432 -19.59 -16.72 -30.39
N LYS A 433 -19.04 -15.57 -29.90
CA LYS A 433 -18.14 -14.72 -30.72
C LYS A 433 -16.80 -14.43 -30.04
N GLY A 434 -16.43 -15.22 -29.03
CA GLY A 434 -15.20 -15.05 -28.28
C GLY A 434 -15.21 -13.90 -27.29
N ALA A 435 -14.08 -13.67 -26.67
CA ALA A 435 -13.86 -12.61 -25.72
C ALA A 435 -12.57 -11.82 -26.03
N ARG A 436 -12.52 -10.58 -25.57
CA ARG A 436 -11.32 -9.75 -25.56
C ARG A 436 -11.18 -9.13 -24.19
N PHE A 437 -10.08 -9.42 -23.54
CA PHE A 437 -9.63 -8.74 -22.34
C PHE A 437 -8.59 -7.70 -22.72
N LYS A 438 -8.74 -6.46 -22.22
CA LYS A 438 -7.84 -5.37 -22.49
C LYS A 438 -7.45 -4.75 -21.15
N LEU A 439 -6.20 -4.86 -20.82
CA LEU A 439 -5.60 -4.32 -19.61
C LEU A 439 -4.84 -3.04 -19.97
N ILE A 440 -5.12 -1.97 -19.26
CA ILE A 440 -4.51 -0.66 -19.47
C ILE A 440 -3.71 -0.34 -18.23
N PHE A 441 -2.39 -0.33 -18.35
CA PHE A 441 -1.45 -0.01 -17.28
C PHE A 441 -1.00 1.44 -17.39
N ARG A 442 -0.60 2.01 -16.28
CA ARG A 442 0.19 3.24 -16.27
C ARG A 442 1.57 2.95 -16.85
N SER A 443 2.06 3.86 -17.65
CA SER A 443 3.38 3.74 -18.26
C SER A 443 4.14 5.05 -18.20
N TRP A 444 5.47 4.94 -18.28
CA TRP A 444 6.38 6.05 -18.34
C TRP A 444 7.42 5.81 -19.44
N GLU A 445 7.75 6.85 -20.20
CA GLU A 445 8.78 6.81 -21.22
C GLU A 445 10.04 7.43 -20.65
N LYS A 446 11.15 6.69 -20.72
CA LYS A 446 12.45 7.23 -20.35
C LYS A 446 12.87 8.14 -21.52
N GLU A 447 13.01 9.45 -21.26
CA GLU A 447 13.61 10.40 -22.22
C GLU A 447 15.03 9.98 -22.63
#